data_713aa271c6db4d8a682cc0e52eac2d93
#
_entry.id   713aa271c6db4d8a682cc0e52eac2d93
#
_cell.length_a   1.000
_cell.length_b   1.000
_cell.length_c   1.000
_cell.angle_alpha   90.00
_cell.angle_beta   90.00
_cell.angle_gamma   90.00
#
_symmetry.space_group_name_H-M   'P 1'
#
loop_
_entity.id
_entity.type
_entity.pdbx_description
1 polymer ?
#
loop_
_entity_poly.entity_id
_entity_poly.type
_entity_poly.pdbx_seq_one_letter_code
_entity_poly.pdbx_strand_id
1 'polypeptide(L)'
;MDKLPEQRGNNRFSFSVVVCDNDVEQSAAPVVAAARNSVGIDIIYCWEPQKNIALARNKALEHARGNFVAFIDDDEFPANDWLAKLIDACDAYCADGVLGPVRPHFESPPPRWIVRGRFCERPEHETGRMMPWDECRTGNLVFRKQILEGVVQPFTPEFGTGGEDKDFFMRLTQQGSVFIWCNEAVAYETVPPSRCTRRYMLKRALLRGRNILKHPVGRFDLLVRSAVAIPIYALALPAFLLLGQHWFMRYCVKLCDHLGRLLAILGVNPVVERQL
;
A
#
# COMPACT_ATOMS: atom_id res chain seq x y z
N MET A 1 -2.92 15.01 -8.35
CA MET A 1 -4.24 15.68 -8.31
C MET A 1 -4.85 15.91 -9.69
N ASP A 2 -4.07 16.06 -10.74
CA ASP A 2 -4.53 16.38 -12.09
C ASP A 2 -5.50 15.37 -12.73
N LYS A 3 -5.46 14.11 -12.25
CA LYS A 3 -6.34 13.02 -12.71
C LYS A 3 -7.66 12.89 -11.94
N LEU A 4 -7.84 13.65 -10.87
CA LEU A 4 -9.08 13.60 -10.07
C LEU A 4 -10.29 14.22 -10.79
N PRO A 5 -10.17 15.29 -11.56
CA PRO A 5 -11.31 15.82 -12.33
C PRO A 5 -11.91 14.83 -13.32
N GLU A 6 -11.11 13.87 -13.80
CA GLU A 6 -11.55 12.82 -14.73
C GLU A 6 -12.42 11.75 -14.05
N GLN A 7 -12.48 11.73 -12.70
CA GLN A 7 -13.28 10.79 -11.91
C GLN A 7 -14.76 11.17 -11.79
N ARG A 8 -15.22 12.17 -12.53
CA ARG A 8 -16.63 12.59 -12.53
C ARG A 8 -17.49 11.50 -13.18
N GLY A 9 -18.21 10.76 -12.37
CA GLY A 9 -19.07 9.65 -12.81
C GLY A 9 -20.37 10.10 -13.48
N ASN A 10 -20.33 10.88 -14.54
CA ASN A 10 -21.51 11.30 -15.34
C ASN A 10 -22.71 11.74 -14.47
N ASN A 11 -22.49 12.55 -13.45
CA ASN A 11 -23.49 13.01 -12.46
C ASN A 11 -24.07 11.91 -11.54
N ARG A 12 -23.51 10.70 -11.50
CA ARG A 12 -24.00 9.59 -10.65
C ARG A 12 -23.61 9.76 -9.18
N PHE A 13 -22.51 10.44 -8.91
CA PHE A 13 -22.01 10.74 -7.57
C PHE A 13 -21.22 12.04 -7.54
N SER A 14 -21.10 12.62 -6.38
CA SER A 14 -20.16 13.70 -6.09
C SER A 14 -19.08 13.19 -5.13
N PHE A 15 -17.90 13.79 -5.16
CA PHE A 15 -16.85 13.48 -4.23
C PHE A 15 -16.09 14.72 -3.78
N SER A 16 -15.50 14.65 -2.61
CA SER A 16 -14.52 15.59 -2.08
C SER A 16 -13.21 14.85 -1.81
N VAL A 17 -12.12 15.58 -1.77
CA VAL A 17 -10.80 15.04 -1.48
C VAL A 17 -10.36 15.53 -0.11
N VAL A 18 -9.87 14.63 0.73
CA VAL A 18 -9.22 14.96 1.99
C VAL A 18 -7.73 14.67 1.86
N VAL A 19 -6.90 15.69 2.05
CA VAL A 19 -5.44 15.55 2.10
C VAL A 19 -5.00 15.74 3.53
N CYS A 20 -4.48 14.68 4.15
CA CYS A 20 -3.87 14.77 5.46
C CYS A 20 -2.35 14.84 5.32
N ASP A 21 -1.79 15.99 5.65
CA ASP A 21 -0.35 16.21 5.66
C ASP A 21 0.26 15.67 6.95
N ASN A 22 1.16 14.70 6.85
CA ASN A 22 1.85 14.08 7.99
C ASN A 22 3.32 14.56 8.09
N ASP A 23 3.60 15.72 7.49
CA ASP A 23 4.88 16.39 7.63
C ASP A 23 4.79 17.50 8.67
N VAL A 24 5.78 17.56 9.56
CA VAL A 24 5.86 18.61 10.61
C VAL A 24 5.90 20.02 9.99
N GLU A 25 6.51 20.15 8.83
CA GLU A 25 6.66 21.43 8.11
C GLU A 25 5.47 21.75 7.19
N GLN A 26 4.43 20.90 7.16
CA GLN A 26 3.24 21.09 6.34
C GLN A 26 3.58 21.28 4.84
N SER A 27 4.50 20.50 4.33
CA SER A 27 5.02 20.65 2.97
C SER A 27 3.96 20.48 1.87
N ALA A 28 2.85 19.79 2.14
CA ALA A 28 1.74 19.65 1.21
C ALA A 28 0.80 20.87 1.17
N ALA A 29 0.81 21.76 2.18
CA ALA A 29 -0.13 22.90 2.27
C ALA A 29 -0.12 23.80 1.01
N PRO A 30 1.03 24.27 0.51
CA PRO A 30 1.06 25.13 -0.69
C PRO A 30 0.59 24.38 -1.95
N VAL A 31 0.88 23.08 -2.07
CA VAL A 31 0.45 22.24 -3.19
C VAL A 31 -1.07 22.09 -3.19
N VAL A 32 -1.66 21.84 -2.03
CA VAL A 32 -3.13 21.73 -1.88
C VAL A 32 -3.80 23.06 -2.16
N ALA A 33 -3.25 24.19 -1.67
CA ALA A 33 -3.79 25.51 -1.93
C ALA A 33 -3.82 25.83 -3.43
N ALA A 34 -2.75 25.50 -4.16
CA ALA A 34 -2.70 25.66 -5.62
C ALA A 34 -3.72 24.76 -6.33
N ALA A 35 -3.86 23.51 -5.90
CA ALA A 35 -4.82 22.56 -6.48
C ALA A 35 -6.27 22.99 -6.28
N ARG A 36 -6.66 23.53 -5.13
CA ARG A 36 -8.01 24.06 -4.87
C ARG A 36 -8.46 25.07 -5.92
N ASN A 37 -7.54 25.90 -6.39
CA ASN A 37 -7.85 26.95 -7.36
C ASN A 37 -7.97 26.43 -8.80
N SER A 38 -7.40 25.26 -9.11
CA SER A 38 -7.27 24.76 -10.49
C SER A 38 -8.20 23.59 -10.81
N VAL A 39 -8.58 22.76 -9.82
CA VAL A 39 -9.18 21.45 -10.09
C VAL A 39 -10.71 21.44 -10.04
N GLY A 40 -11.35 22.44 -9.43
CA GLY A 40 -12.82 22.56 -9.32
C GLY A 40 -13.47 21.41 -8.53
N ILE A 41 -12.73 20.83 -7.57
CA ILE A 41 -13.17 19.79 -6.63
C ILE A 41 -13.04 20.36 -5.22
N ASP A 42 -13.94 19.99 -4.32
CA ASP A 42 -13.82 20.32 -2.90
C ASP A 42 -12.66 19.55 -2.28
N ILE A 43 -11.59 20.27 -1.91
CA ILE A 43 -10.39 19.68 -1.30
C ILE A 43 -10.28 20.18 0.13
N ILE A 44 -10.32 19.26 1.08
CA ILE A 44 -10.13 19.51 2.51
C ILE A 44 -8.68 19.22 2.86
N TYR A 45 -7.98 20.17 3.44
CA TYR A 45 -6.64 19.98 3.99
C TYR A 45 -6.72 19.82 5.50
N CYS A 46 -6.07 18.79 6.03
CA CYS A 46 -5.86 18.62 7.45
C CYS A 46 -4.39 18.26 7.73
N TRP A 47 -3.97 18.47 8.96
CA TRP A 47 -2.58 18.29 9.38
C TRP A 47 -2.50 17.37 10.59
N GLU A 48 -1.60 16.38 10.53
CA GLU A 48 -1.24 15.50 11.63
C GLU A 48 0.28 15.61 11.87
N PRO A 49 0.71 16.32 12.93
CA PRO A 49 2.12 16.58 13.18
C PRO A 49 2.91 15.34 13.63
N GLN A 50 2.24 14.37 14.23
CA GLN A 50 2.90 13.14 14.65
C GLN A 50 3.15 12.27 13.43
N LYS A 51 4.42 11.98 13.21
CA LYS A 51 4.89 11.15 12.09
C LYS A 51 4.43 9.68 12.21
N ASN A 52 3.14 9.45 11.94
CA ASN A 52 2.44 8.19 12.14
C ASN A 52 1.33 8.05 11.08
N ILE A 53 1.47 7.09 10.17
CA ILE A 53 0.53 6.91 9.06
C ILE A 53 -0.88 6.52 9.54
N ALA A 54 -1.00 5.80 10.67
CA ALA A 54 -2.30 5.44 11.23
C ALA A 54 -3.05 6.67 11.75
N LEU A 55 -2.34 7.58 12.45
CA LEU A 55 -2.93 8.85 12.91
C LEU A 55 -3.33 9.73 11.73
N ALA A 56 -2.48 9.83 10.70
CA ALA A 56 -2.81 10.60 9.49
C ALA A 56 -4.06 10.06 8.79
N ARG A 57 -4.20 8.73 8.67
CA ARG A 57 -5.41 8.13 8.08
C ARG A 57 -6.65 8.34 8.95
N ASN A 58 -6.53 8.19 10.26
CA ASN A 58 -7.65 8.50 11.18
C ASN A 58 -8.05 9.98 11.04
N LYS A 59 -7.08 10.88 11.00
CA LYS A 59 -7.33 12.31 10.81
C LYS A 59 -8.04 12.60 9.49
N ALA A 60 -7.63 11.94 8.40
CA ALA A 60 -8.32 12.06 7.12
C ALA A 60 -9.77 11.56 7.20
N LEU A 61 -10.01 10.43 7.89
CA LEU A 61 -11.36 9.87 8.08
C LEU A 61 -12.30 10.78 8.89
N GLU A 62 -11.79 11.52 9.88
CA GLU A 62 -12.57 12.52 10.63
C GLU A 62 -13.18 13.58 9.71
N HIS A 63 -12.49 13.94 8.63
CA HIS A 63 -12.93 14.93 7.65
C HIS A 63 -13.66 14.33 6.45
N ALA A 64 -13.63 13.00 6.29
CA ALA A 64 -14.30 12.34 5.17
C ALA A 64 -15.83 12.46 5.28
N ARG A 65 -16.46 12.88 4.18
CA ARG A 65 -17.91 13.02 4.04
C ARG A 65 -18.43 12.01 3.02
N GLY A 66 -19.74 11.76 3.02
CA GLY A 66 -20.37 10.85 2.07
C GLY A 66 -20.51 9.42 2.57
N ASN A 67 -21.09 8.58 1.72
CA ASN A 67 -21.45 7.19 2.04
C ASN A 67 -20.29 6.20 1.81
N PHE A 68 -19.33 6.59 0.99
CA PHE A 68 -18.14 5.83 0.68
C PHE A 68 -16.88 6.61 1.05
N VAL A 69 -15.83 5.88 1.38
CA VAL A 69 -14.48 6.41 1.54
C VAL A 69 -13.58 5.67 0.55
N ALA A 70 -12.82 6.43 -0.25
CA ALA A 70 -11.80 5.90 -1.12
C ALA A 70 -10.42 6.30 -0.60
N PHE A 71 -9.49 5.36 -0.57
CA PHE A 71 -8.08 5.61 -0.29
C PHE A 71 -7.24 5.44 -1.56
N ILE A 72 -6.33 6.36 -1.76
CA ILE A 72 -5.26 6.30 -2.75
C ILE A 72 -4.02 6.93 -2.12
N ASP A 73 -2.85 6.31 -2.31
CA ASP A 73 -1.60 6.81 -1.74
C ASP A 73 -1.12 8.08 -2.49
N ASP A 74 -0.27 8.90 -1.88
CA ASP A 74 0.19 10.19 -2.42
C ASP A 74 1.11 10.06 -3.65
N ASP A 75 1.75 8.90 -3.82
CA ASP A 75 2.55 8.56 -4.99
C ASP A 75 1.74 7.77 -6.06
N GLU A 76 0.43 7.63 -5.86
CA GLU A 76 -0.47 6.97 -6.79
C GLU A 76 -1.39 7.96 -7.53
N PHE A 77 -1.82 7.58 -8.72
CA PHE A 77 -2.85 8.31 -9.48
C PHE A 77 -3.83 7.33 -10.13
N PRO A 78 -5.13 7.68 -10.17
CA PRO A 78 -6.16 6.79 -10.68
C PRO A 78 -6.20 6.78 -12.22
N ALA A 79 -6.60 5.64 -12.81
CA ALA A 79 -7.06 5.59 -14.19
C ALA A 79 -8.40 6.32 -14.34
N ASN A 80 -8.79 6.63 -15.60
CA ASN A 80 -10.12 7.15 -15.88
C ASN A 80 -11.20 6.16 -15.37
N ASP A 81 -12.31 6.69 -14.87
CA ASP A 81 -13.43 5.91 -14.33
C ASP A 81 -13.10 5.00 -13.12
N TRP A 82 -11.93 5.18 -12.53
CA TRP A 82 -11.46 4.39 -11.37
C TRP A 82 -12.49 4.35 -10.24
N LEU A 83 -12.95 5.53 -9.80
CA LEU A 83 -13.90 5.64 -8.68
C LEU A 83 -15.26 5.05 -9.02
N ALA A 84 -15.75 5.26 -10.25
CA ALA A 84 -16.98 4.66 -10.73
C ALA A 84 -16.92 3.14 -10.74
N LYS A 85 -15.83 2.57 -11.24
CA LYS A 85 -15.61 1.10 -11.26
C LYS A 85 -15.58 0.48 -9.87
N LEU A 86 -14.94 1.15 -8.91
CA LEU A 86 -14.92 0.70 -7.52
C LEU A 86 -16.33 0.70 -6.90
N ILE A 87 -17.08 1.79 -7.09
CA ILE A 87 -18.44 1.91 -6.56
C ILE A 87 -19.38 0.91 -7.24
N ASP A 88 -19.32 0.79 -8.58
CA ASP A 88 -20.14 -0.17 -9.33
C ASP A 88 -19.88 -1.63 -8.89
N ALA A 89 -18.61 -1.99 -8.65
CA ALA A 89 -18.26 -3.31 -8.13
C ALA A 89 -18.78 -3.51 -6.70
N CYS A 90 -18.68 -2.48 -5.84
CA CYS A 90 -19.20 -2.53 -4.48
C CYS A 90 -20.71 -2.82 -4.46
N ASP A 91 -21.46 -2.20 -5.36
CA ASP A 91 -22.91 -2.40 -5.48
C ASP A 91 -23.24 -3.75 -6.15
N ALA A 92 -22.56 -4.10 -7.25
CA ALA A 92 -22.83 -5.32 -8.01
C ALA A 92 -22.59 -6.61 -7.19
N TYR A 93 -21.59 -6.59 -6.30
CA TYR A 93 -21.26 -7.75 -5.47
C TYR A 93 -21.79 -7.63 -4.03
N CYS A 94 -22.57 -6.59 -3.72
CA CYS A 94 -23.04 -6.28 -2.35
C CYS A 94 -21.89 -6.33 -1.33
N ALA A 95 -20.70 -5.84 -1.73
CA ALA A 95 -19.51 -5.84 -0.89
C ALA A 95 -19.45 -4.61 0.02
N ASP A 96 -18.78 -4.75 1.16
CA ASP A 96 -18.50 -3.65 2.08
C ASP A 96 -17.34 -2.79 1.60
N GLY A 97 -16.41 -3.38 0.84
CA GLY A 97 -15.33 -2.66 0.20
C GLY A 97 -14.75 -3.38 -1.02
N VAL A 98 -14.07 -2.62 -1.85
CA VAL A 98 -13.49 -3.07 -3.11
C VAL A 98 -12.06 -2.58 -3.22
N LEU A 99 -11.15 -3.49 -3.54
CA LEU A 99 -9.75 -3.19 -3.84
C LEU A 99 -9.50 -3.32 -5.35
N GLY A 100 -8.56 -2.55 -5.86
CA GLY A 100 -8.12 -2.64 -7.25
C GLY A 100 -6.61 -2.79 -7.38
N PRO A 101 -6.11 -3.09 -8.60
CA PRO A 101 -4.68 -3.20 -8.86
C PRO A 101 -3.98 -1.85 -8.78
N VAL A 102 -2.76 -1.88 -8.23
CA VAL A 102 -1.82 -0.77 -8.29
C VAL A 102 -0.67 -1.19 -9.20
N ARG A 103 -0.60 -0.57 -10.37
CA ARG A 103 0.39 -0.89 -11.40
C ARG A 103 1.54 0.11 -11.40
N PRO A 104 2.79 -0.31 -11.60
CA PRO A 104 3.92 0.62 -11.63
C PRO A 104 3.86 1.54 -12.86
N HIS A 105 4.00 2.83 -12.64
CA HIS A 105 4.24 3.84 -13.67
C HIS A 105 5.67 4.36 -13.50
N PHE A 106 6.54 4.04 -14.46
CA PHE A 106 7.94 4.43 -14.40
C PHE A 106 8.13 5.81 -15.04
N GLU A 107 8.70 6.76 -14.29
CA GLU A 107 9.03 8.11 -14.80
C GLU A 107 10.07 8.08 -15.94
N SER A 108 10.92 7.05 -15.95
CA SER A 108 11.89 6.77 -17.01
C SER A 108 12.03 5.27 -17.22
N PRO A 109 12.50 4.80 -18.39
CA PRO A 109 12.65 3.37 -18.65
C PRO A 109 13.47 2.67 -17.56
N PRO A 110 12.90 1.72 -16.83
CA PRO A 110 13.59 1.05 -15.75
C PRO A 110 14.62 0.04 -16.28
N PRO A 111 15.62 -0.34 -15.47
CA PRO A 111 16.57 -1.39 -15.84
C PRO A 111 15.86 -2.70 -16.21
N ARG A 112 16.36 -3.42 -17.23
CA ARG A 112 15.75 -4.66 -17.75
C ARG A 112 15.52 -5.72 -16.66
N TRP A 113 16.38 -5.78 -15.63
CA TRP A 113 16.23 -6.74 -14.54
C TRP A 113 15.04 -6.43 -13.61
N ILE A 114 14.63 -5.15 -13.48
CA ILE A 114 13.42 -4.73 -12.76
C ILE A 114 12.18 -5.28 -13.47
N VAL A 115 12.07 -5.03 -14.78
CA VAL A 115 10.92 -5.48 -15.59
C VAL A 115 10.85 -7.01 -15.65
N ARG A 116 11.94 -7.68 -16.06
CA ARG A 116 11.98 -9.15 -16.15
C ARG A 116 11.76 -9.83 -14.80
N GLY A 117 12.21 -9.20 -13.71
CA GLY A 117 12.01 -9.68 -12.35
C GLY A 117 10.67 -9.31 -11.74
N ARG A 118 9.86 -8.47 -12.40
CA ARG A 118 8.56 -7.99 -11.90
C ARG A 118 8.66 -7.41 -10.49
N PHE A 119 9.72 -6.63 -10.20
CA PHE A 119 10.03 -6.21 -8.83
C PHE A 119 9.11 -5.12 -8.29
N CYS A 120 8.48 -4.35 -9.15
CA CYS A 120 7.53 -3.30 -8.80
C CYS A 120 6.07 -3.72 -9.00
N GLU A 121 5.82 -4.92 -9.54
CA GLU A 121 4.47 -5.42 -9.74
C GLU A 121 3.91 -6.03 -8.45
N ARG A 122 2.61 -5.84 -8.25
CA ARG A 122 1.83 -6.45 -7.17
C ARG A 122 0.94 -7.57 -7.75
N PRO A 123 0.53 -8.58 -6.96
CA PRO A 123 -0.44 -9.57 -7.41
C PRO A 123 -1.74 -8.89 -7.85
N GLU A 124 -2.31 -9.39 -8.95
CA GLU A 124 -3.63 -9.02 -9.44
C GLU A 124 -4.54 -10.25 -9.37
N HIS A 125 -5.85 -10.02 -9.25
CA HIS A 125 -6.83 -11.07 -9.08
C HIS A 125 -8.01 -10.87 -10.04
N GLU A 126 -8.85 -11.89 -10.20
CA GLU A 126 -10.08 -11.79 -10.96
C GLU A 126 -11.11 -10.92 -10.22
N THR A 127 -11.87 -10.15 -10.96
CA THR A 127 -12.94 -9.32 -10.43
C THR A 127 -14.00 -10.18 -9.74
N GLY A 128 -14.45 -9.76 -8.56
CA GLY A 128 -15.38 -10.49 -7.70
C GLY A 128 -14.71 -11.49 -6.75
N ARG A 129 -13.38 -11.70 -6.84
CA ARG A 129 -12.67 -12.53 -5.85
C ARG A 129 -12.79 -11.90 -4.46
N MET A 130 -13.26 -12.69 -3.48
CA MET A 130 -13.22 -12.31 -2.08
C MET A 130 -11.77 -12.23 -1.60
N MET A 131 -11.41 -11.11 -0.99
CA MET A 131 -10.03 -10.82 -0.56
C MET A 131 -9.83 -11.23 0.90
N PRO A 132 -8.82 -12.07 1.19
CA PRO A 132 -8.41 -12.32 2.55
C PRO A 132 -7.73 -11.07 3.12
N TRP A 133 -7.90 -10.81 4.41
CA TRP A 133 -7.43 -9.60 5.08
C TRP A 133 -5.91 -9.36 4.92
N ASP A 134 -5.11 -10.40 4.87
CA ASP A 134 -3.65 -10.34 4.76
C ASP A 134 -3.13 -10.01 3.35
N GLU A 135 -3.99 -10.12 2.34
CA GLU A 135 -3.76 -9.65 0.97
C GLU A 135 -4.28 -8.23 0.72
N CYS A 136 -5.15 -7.70 1.59
CA CYS A 136 -5.73 -6.36 1.48
C CYS A 136 -4.71 -5.24 1.77
N ARG A 137 -4.90 -4.09 1.12
CA ARG A 137 -4.09 -2.87 1.29
C ARG A 137 -4.94 -1.62 1.07
N THR A 138 -4.53 -0.50 1.63
CA THR A 138 -5.26 0.76 1.54
C THR A 138 -4.95 1.60 0.30
N GLY A 139 -3.88 1.31 -0.44
CA GLY A 139 -3.44 2.14 -1.57
C GLY A 139 -4.45 2.24 -2.72
N ASN A 140 -5.27 1.27 -3.00
CA ASN A 140 -6.34 1.35 -3.99
C ASN A 140 -7.57 0.65 -3.42
N LEU A 141 -8.39 1.39 -2.70
CA LEU A 141 -9.50 0.88 -1.90
C LEU A 141 -10.68 1.86 -1.93
N VAL A 142 -11.89 1.33 -2.05
CA VAL A 142 -13.12 2.01 -1.63
C VAL A 142 -13.86 1.14 -0.64
N PHE A 143 -14.55 1.74 0.33
CA PHE A 143 -15.43 1.00 1.23
C PHE A 143 -16.63 1.84 1.67
N ARG A 144 -17.70 1.19 2.08
CA ARG A 144 -18.89 1.82 2.64
C ARG A 144 -18.56 2.39 4.03
N LYS A 145 -18.77 3.68 4.22
CA LYS A 145 -18.42 4.34 5.49
C LYS A 145 -19.12 3.72 6.71
N GLN A 146 -20.27 3.13 6.51
CA GLN A 146 -21.03 2.46 7.57
C GLN A 146 -20.26 1.34 8.30
N ILE A 147 -19.27 0.70 7.66
CA ILE A 147 -18.45 -0.33 8.32
C ILE A 147 -17.60 0.21 9.47
N LEU A 148 -17.49 1.53 9.57
CA LEU A 148 -16.78 2.20 10.67
C LEU A 148 -17.71 2.64 11.79
N GLU A 149 -19.04 2.36 11.73
CA GLU A 149 -19.96 2.68 12.79
C GLU A 149 -19.58 1.94 14.10
N GLY A 150 -19.40 2.70 15.18
CA GLY A 150 -18.94 2.17 16.44
C GLY A 150 -17.42 1.90 16.53
N VAL A 151 -16.66 2.10 15.47
CA VAL A 151 -15.21 1.97 15.47
C VAL A 151 -14.58 3.31 15.85
N VAL A 152 -14.12 3.43 17.09
CA VAL A 152 -13.54 4.69 17.62
C VAL A 152 -12.22 5.03 16.92
N GLN A 153 -11.41 4.03 16.60
CA GLN A 153 -10.08 4.20 16.06
C GLN A 153 -9.83 3.20 14.92
N PRO A 154 -10.23 3.56 13.67
CA PRO A 154 -10.12 2.67 12.53
C PRO A 154 -8.71 2.13 12.29
N PHE A 155 -7.70 2.99 12.33
CA PHE A 155 -6.29 2.59 12.22
C PHE A 155 -5.61 2.68 13.58
N THR A 156 -5.01 1.59 14.03
CA THR A 156 -4.37 1.46 15.34
C THR A 156 -2.99 2.16 15.34
N PRO A 157 -2.76 3.21 16.18
CA PRO A 157 -1.55 4.04 16.14
C PRO A 157 -0.25 3.28 16.41
N GLU A 158 -0.29 2.17 17.14
CA GLU A 158 0.86 1.30 17.42
C GLU A 158 1.48 0.73 16.15
N PHE A 159 0.71 0.65 15.07
CA PHE A 159 1.17 0.23 13.75
C PHE A 159 1.57 1.38 12.83
N GLY A 160 1.67 2.60 13.34
CA GLY A 160 1.93 3.82 12.55
C GLY A 160 3.24 3.87 11.77
N THR A 161 4.10 2.87 11.91
CA THR A 161 5.31 2.66 11.12
C THR A 161 5.20 1.47 10.15
N GLY A 162 4.00 0.97 9.91
CA GLY A 162 3.66 -0.09 8.97
C GLY A 162 2.93 -1.27 9.61
N GLY A 163 1.94 -1.79 8.90
CA GLY A 163 1.08 -2.88 9.30
C GLY A 163 -0.32 -2.44 9.75
N GLU A 164 -0.58 -1.14 9.79
CA GLU A 164 -1.87 -0.54 10.14
C GLU A 164 -2.99 -0.95 9.17
N ASP A 165 -2.67 -1.13 7.90
CA ASP A 165 -3.59 -1.64 6.88
C ASP A 165 -4.03 -3.08 7.19
N LYS A 166 -3.09 -3.97 7.50
CA LYS A 166 -3.41 -5.36 7.85
C LYS A 166 -4.25 -5.46 9.12
N ASP A 167 -3.92 -4.68 10.14
CA ASP A 167 -4.72 -4.62 11.37
C ASP A 167 -6.15 -4.14 11.08
N PHE A 168 -6.30 -3.09 10.29
CA PHE A 168 -7.58 -2.56 9.85
C PHE A 168 -8.44 -3.61 9.15
N PHE A 169 -7.92 -4.28 8.13
CA PHE A 169 -8.66 -5.29 7.39
C PHE A 169 -8.95 -6.53 8.24
N MET A 170 -8.00 -6.96 9.07
CA MET A 170 -8.20 -8.10 9.97
C MET A 170 -9.38 -7.86 10.90
N ARG A 171 -9.43 -6.71 11.58
CA ARG A 171 -10.52 -6.37 12.51
C ARG A 171 -11.87 -6.27 11.82
N LEU A 172 -11.94 -5.60 10.66
CA LEU A 172 -13.20 -5.48 9.92
C LEU A 172 -13.68 -6.83 9.36
N THR A 173 -12.79 -7.66 8.84
CA THR A 173 -13.15 -9.00 8.35
C THR A 173 -13.63 -9.89 9.49
N GLN A 174 -13.04 -9.80 10.70
CA GLN A 174 -13.51 -10.51 11.88
C GLN A 174 -14.90 -10.06 12.35
N GLN A 175 -15.28 -8.82 12.03
CA GLN A 175 -16.63 -8.28 12.26
C GLN A 175 -17.63 -8.65 11.16
N GLY A 176 -17.20 -9.39 10.13
CA GLY A 176 -18.03 -9.84 9.03
C GLY A 176 -17.98 -8.99 7.77
N SER A 177 -17.16 -7.93 7.72
CA SER A 177 -17.03 -7.12 6.50
C SER A 177 -16.42 -7.90 5.35
N VAL A 178 -16.98 -7.75 4.16
CA VAL A 178 -16.59 -8.45 2.94
C VAL A 178 -15.88 -7.50 1.99
N PHE A 179 -14.65 -7.84 1.64
CA PHE A 179 -13.85 -7.11 0.66
C PHE A 179 -13.66 -7.95 -0.60
N ILE A 180 -13.79 -7.33 -1.77
CA ILE A 180 -13.59 -8.00 -3.06
C ILE A 180 -12.54 -7.27 -3.91
N TRP A 181 -12.13 -7.93 -5.00
CA TRP A 181 -11.24 -7.35 -6.00
C TRP A 181 -12.00 -6.88 -7.23
N CYS A 182 -11.60 -5.73 -7.78
CA CYS A 182 -12.04 -5.21 -9.08
C CYS A 182 -10.81 -4.90 -9.95
N ASN A 183 -10.50 -5.77 -10.90
CA ASN A 183 -9.29 -5.68 -11.72
C ASN A 183 -9.31 -4.50 -12.72
N GLU A 184 -10.49 -3.98 -13.01
CA GLU A 184 -10.72 -2.87 -13.92
C GLU A 184 -10.47 -1.50 -13.26
N ALA A 185 -10.49 -1.43 -11.93
CA ALA A 185 -10.31 -0.20 -11.16
C ALA A 185 -8.81 0.06 -10.88
N VAL A 186 -8.07 0.41 -11.93
CA VAL A 186 -6.61 0.55 -11.88
C VAL A 186 -6.19 1.86 -11.25
N ALA A 187 -5.26 1.82 -10.31
CA ALA A 187 -4.41 2.93 -9.92
C ALA A 187 -2.97 2.68 -10.38
N TYR A 188 -2.19 3.74 -10.57
CA TYR A 188 -0.79 3.67 -10.96
C TYR A 188 0.08 4.27 -9.86
N GLU A 189 1.12 3.54 -9.42
CA GLU A 189 2.15 4.04 -8.49
C GLU A 189 3.31 4.62 -9.28
N THR A 190 3.64 5.88 -9.04
CA THR A 190 4.83 6.52 -9.61
C THR A 190 6.09 5.90 -9.02
N VAL A 191 6.89 5.27 -9.90
CA VAL A 191 8.14 4.61 -9.49
C VAL A 191 9.33 5.43 -9.97
N PRO A 192 9.96 6.24 -9.08
CA PRO A 192 11.12 7.03 -9.44
C PRO A 192 12.35 6.14 -9.68
N PRO A 193 13.34 6.59 -10.48
CA PRO A 193 14.56 5.84 -10.76
C PRO A 193 15.33 5.41 -9.51
N SER A 194 15.27 6.18 -8.44
CA SER A 194 15.88 5.86 -7.14
C SER A 194 15.38 4.55 -6.54
N ARG A 195 14.10 4.20 -6.76
CA ARG A 195 13.49 2.94 -6.33
C ARG A 195 13.87 1.75 -7.23
N CYS A 196 14.41 1.99 -8.43
CA CYS A 196 14.84 0.96 -9.37
C CYS A 196 16.30 0.51 -9.18
N THR A 197 16.88 0.70 -8.00
CA THR A 197 18.25 0.35 -7.69
C THR A 197 18.34 -0.95 -6.87
N ARG A 198 19.45 -1.70 -7.03
CA ARG A 198 19.70 -2.92 -6.24
C ARG A 198 19.70 -2.61 -4.75
N ARG A 199 20.37 -1.50 -4.36
CA ARG A 199 20.47 -1.06 -2.96
C ARG A 199 19.08 -0.83 -2.35
N TYR A 200 18.20 -0.14 -3.07
CA TYR A 200 16.83 0.09 -2.63
C TYR A 200 16.07 -1.23 -2.41
N MET A 201 16.10 -2.14 -3.41
CA MET A 201 15.38 -3.41 -3.33
C MET A 201 15.84 -4.27 -2.14
N LEU A 202 17.15 -4.32 -1.88
CA LEU A 202 17.70 -5.09 -0.75
C LEU A 202 17.36 -4.44 0.60
N LYS A 203 17.47 -3.11 0.72
CA LYS A 203 17.06 -2.39 1.93
C LYS A 203 15.57 -2.58 2.23
N ARG A 204 14.73 -2.44 1.21
CA ARG A 204 13.27 -2.65 1.33
C ARG A 204 12.95 -4.08 1.77
N ALA A 205 13.68 -5.07 1.28
CA ALA A 205 13.51 -6.47 1.68
C ALA A 205 13.87 -6.68 3.16
N LEU A 206 15.01 -6.17 3.63
CA LEU A 206 15.40 -6.22 5.04
C LEU A 206 14.32 -5.60 5.95
N LEU A 207 13.81 -4.43 5.56
CA LEU A 207 12.77 -3.72 6.29
C LEU A 207 11.45 -4.51 6.34
N ARG A 208 11.02 -5.08 5.20
CA ARG A 208 9.82 -5.91 5.09
C ARG A 208 9.94 -7.15 5.97
N GLY A 209 11.11 -7.81 5.95
CA GLY A 209 11.40 -8.95 6.82
C GLY A 209 11.25 -8.61 8.30
N ARG A 210 11.74 -7.44 8.72
CA ARG A 210 11.60 -6.94 10.09
C ARG A 210 10.12 -6.71 10.48
N ASN A 211 9.37 -6.03 9.62
CA ASN A 211 8.01 -5.60 9.94
C ASN A 211 7.02 -6.75 10.10
N ILE A 212 7.32 -7.94 9.60
CA ILE A 212 6.46 -9.12 9.80
C ILE A 212 6.31 -9.49 11.28
N LEU A 213 7.28 -9.14 12.13
CA LEU A 213 7.24 -9.42 13.58
C LEU A 213 6.28 -8.50 14.36
N LYS A 214 5.77 -7.45 13.75
CA LYS A 214 4.75 -6.57 14.36
C LYS A 214 3.38 -7.25 14.45
N HIS A 215 3.15 -8.28 13.61
CA HIS A 215 1.90 -9.05 13.62
C HIS A 215 2.01 -10.30 14.51
N PRO A 216 0.90 -10.85 15.00
CA PRO A 216 0.88 -12.06 15.82
C PRO A 216 1.20 -13.30 14.95
N VAL A 217 2.45 -13.42 14.54
CA VAL A 217 2.97 -14.59 13.80
C VAL A 217 3.86 -15.40 14.73
N GLY A 218 3.77 -16.72 14.66
CA GLY A 218 4.61 -17.61 15.46
C GLY A 218 6.10 -17.36 15.24
N ARG A 219 6.75 -16.69 16.18
CA ARG A 219 8.18 -16.32 16.08
C ARG A 219 9.08 -17.54 15.85
N PHE A 220 8.74 -18.67 16.47
CA PHE A 220 9.49 -19.91 16.30
C PHE A 220 9.42 -20.45 14.87
N ASP A 221 8.23 -20.49 14.28
CA ASP A 221 8.04 -20.92 12.89
C ASP A 221 8.80 -20.03 11.91
N LEU A 222 8.72 -18.70 12.10
CA LEU A 222 9.50 -17.75 11.29
C LEU A 222 11.02 -17.95 11.40
N LEU A 223 11.50 -18.28 12.61
CA LEU A 223 12.92 -18.55 12.86
C LEU A 223 13.36 -19.83 12.15
N VAL A 224 12.61 -20.92 12.29
CA VAL A 224 12.90 -22.19 11.63
C VAL A 224 12.89 -22.04 10.11
N ARG A 225 11.86 -21.43 9.55
CA ARG A 225 11.77 -21.15 8.10
C ARG A 225 12.95 -20.32 7.60
N SER A 226 13.38 -19.31 8.38
CA SER A 226 14.49 -18.45 7.98
C SER A 226 15.85 -19.16 8.11
N ALA A 227 16.05 -19.96 9.16
CA ALA A 227 17.25 -20.74 9.34
C ALA A 227 17.48 -21.76 8.21
N VAL A 228 16.40 -22.34 7.69
CA VAL A 228 16.46 -23.28 6.54
C VAL A 228 16.62 -22.53 5.21
N ALA A 229 15.87 -21.43 5.01
CA ALA A 229 15.85 -20.73 3.73
C ALA A 229 17.17 -19.99 3.43
N ILE A 230 17.82 -19.41 4.44
CA ILE A 230 19.06 -18.64 4.25
C ILE A 230 20.17 -19.46 3.60
N PRO A 231 20.59 -20.62 4.13
CA PRO A 231 21.63 -21.41 3.49
C PRO A 231 21.23 -21.91 2.09
N ILE A 232 19.98 -22.30 1.88
CA ILE A 232 19.49 -22.74 0.57
C ILE A 232 19.62 -21.61 -0.45
N TYR A 233 19.15 -20.41 -0.13
CA TYR A 233 19.24 -19.28 -1.04
C TYR A 233 20.69 -18.83 -1.25
N ALA A 234 21.53 -18.81 -0.22
CA ALA A 234 22.92 -18.43 -0.33
C ALA A 234 23.69 -19.38 -1.26
N LEU A 235 23.49 -20.69 -1.11
CA LEU A 235 24.13 -21.71 -1.97
C LEU A 235 23.62 -21.67 -3.42
N ALA A 236 22.36 -21.30 -3.64
CA ALA A 236 21.76 -21.22 -4.96
C ALA A 236 22.13 -19.93 -5.73
N LEU A 237 22.59 -18.87 -5.05
CA LEU A 237 22.88 -17.57 -5.69
C LEU A 237 23.84 -17.64 -6.89
N PRO A 238 24.97 -18.40 -6.87
CA PRO A 238 25.86 -18.50 -8.02
C PRO A 238 25.16 -19.07 -9.26
N ALA A 239 24.31 -20.08 -9.10
CA ALA A 239 23.55 -20.67 -10.19
C ALA A 239 22.55 -19.67 -10.78
N PHE A 240 21.86 -18.90 -9.94
CA PHE A 240 20.93 -17.85 -10.41
C PHE A 240 21.63 -16.69 -11.11
N LEU A 241 22.89 -16.41 -10.79
CA LEU A 241 23.66 -15.41 -11.52
C LEU A 241 23.86 -15.83 -13.00
N LEU A 242 24.08 -17.12 -13.25
CA LEU A 242 24.20 -17.68 -14.60
C LEU A 242 22.87 -17.64 -15.38
N LEU A 243 21.74 -17.75 -14.69
CA LEU A 243 20.40 -17.68 -15.30
C LEU A 243 19.97 -16.24 -15.61
N GLY A 244 20.68 -15.25 -15.11
CA GLY A 244 20.48 -13.84 -15.39
C GLY A 244 20.21 -12.98 -14.17
N GLN A 245 20.51 -11.69 -14.32
CA GLN A 245 20.49 -10.73 -13.23
C GLN A 245 19.15 -10.64 -12.48
N HIS A 246 18.03 -10.80 -13.16
CA HIS A 246 16.69 -10.73 -12.52
C HIS A 246 16.43 -11.92 -11.58
N TRP A 247 16.88 -13.12 -11.93
CA TRP A 247 16.82 -14.29 -11.05
C TRP A 247 17.74 -14.10 -9.83
N PHE A 248 18.99 -13.73 -10.06
CA PHE A 248 19.93 -13.44 -8.98
C PHE A 248 19.37 -12.43 -7.99
N MET A 249 18.87 -11.28 -8.47
CA MET A 249 18.29 -10.24 -7.62
C MET A 249 17.04 -10.72 -6.88
N ARG A 250 16.18 -11.55 -7.52
CA ARG A 250 14.99 -12.10 -6.86
C ARG A 250 15.37 -12.95 -5.64
N TYR A 251 16.42 -13.77 -5.75
CA TYR A 251 16.87 -14.58 -4.63
C TYR A 251 17.66 -13.78 -3.59
N CYS A 252 18.40 -12.76 -4.00
CA CYS A 252 19.00 -11.79 -3.06
C CYS A 252 17.93 -11.09 -2.22
N VAL A 253 16.83 -10.66 -2.84
CA VAL A 253 15.69 -10.04 -2.13
C VAL A 253 15.08 -11.02 -1.13
N LYS A 254 14.78 -12.27 -1.53
CA LYS A 254 14.28 -13.31 -0.61
C LYS A 254 15.23 -13.58 0.55
N LEU A 255 16.53 -13.67 0.27
CA LEU A 255 17.57 -13.82 1.30
C LEU A 255 17.53 -12.66 2.30
N CYS A 256 17.45 -11.42 1.80
CA CYS A 256 17.35 -10.24 2.65
C CYS A 256 16.05 -10.19 3.48
N ASP A 257 14.92 -10.69 2.95
CA ASP A 257 13.69 -10.83 3.73
C ASP A 257 13.90 -11.75 4.95
N HIS A 258 14.54 -12.90 4.75
CA HIS A 258 14.83 -13.83 5.85
C HIS A 258 15.89 -13.28 6.83
N LEU A 259 16.93 -12.62 6.31
CA LEU A 259 17.93 -11.94 7.15
C LEU A 259 17.30 -10.83 7.99
N GLY A 260 16.40 -10.02 7.41
CA GLY A 260 15.67 -8.99 8.13
C GLY A 260 14.85 -9.54 9.29
N ARG A 261 14.23 -10.72 9.12
CA ARG A 261 13.50 -11.43 10.20
C ARG A 261 14.42 -11.86 11.33
N LEU A 262 15.54 -12.50 11.00
CA LEU A 262 16.49 -12.97 12.02
C LEU A 262 17.10 -11.79 12.79
N LEU A 263 17.53 -10.75 12.10
CA LEU A 263 18.09 -9.55 12.73
C LEU A 263 17.08 -8.90 13.66
N ALA A 264 15.82 -8.83 13.27
CA ALA A 264 14.77 -8.28 14.11
C ALA A 264 14.48 -9.14 15.37
N ILE A 265 14.53 -10.47 15.26
CA ILE A 265 14.42 -11.38 16.40
C ILE A 265 15.58 -11.17 17.39
N LEU A 266 16.79 -10.87 16.87
CA LEU A 266 17.97 -10.56 17.66
C LEU A 266 18.03 -9.11 18.18
N GLY A 267 16.99 -8.29 17.91
CA GLY A 267 16.95 -6.88 18.30
C GLY A 267 17.83 -5.95 17.45
N VAL A 268 18.38 -6.43 16.34
CA VAL A 268 19.23 -5.65 15.45
C VAL A 268 18.41 -5.02 14.34
N ASN A 269 18.47 -3.69 14.19
CA ASN A 269 17.78 -2.94 13.14
C ASN A 269 18.77 -2.39 12.10
N PRO A 270 19.05 -3.12 11.00
CA PRO A 270 20.06 -2.74 10.02
C PRO A 270 19.63 -1.58 9.10
N VAL A 271 18.34 -1.25 9.10
CA VAL A 271 17.75 -0.20 8.25
C VAL A 271 16.81 0.66 9.07
N VAL A 272 17.04 1.97 9.10
CA VAL A 272 16.12 2.95 9.69
C VAL A 272 14.98 3.21 8.70
N GLU A 273 13.74 3.18 9.18
CA GLU A 273 12.49 3.12 8.39
C GLU A 273 12.29 4.21 7.33
N ARG A 274 12.97 5.34 7.43
CA ARG A 274 12.68 6.53 6.61
C ARG A 274 13.86 7.07 5.79
N GLN A 275 14.79 6.24 5.46
CA GLN A 275 15.83 6.55 4.46
C GLN A 275 15.56 5.84 3.11
N LEU A 276 14.33 5.41 2.90
CA LEU A 276 13.91 4.76 1.64
C LEU A 276 13.10 5.78 0.81
#